data_318f66b143633b72f26147bc7b766646
#
_entry.id   318f66b143633b72f26147bc7b766646
#
_cell.length_a   1.000
_cell.length_b   1.000
_cell.length_c   1.000
_cell.angle_alpha   90.00
_cell.angle_beta   90.00
_cell.angle_gamma   90.00
#
_symmetry.space_group_name_H-M   'P 1'
#
loop_
_entity.id
_entity.type
_entity.pdbx_description
1 polymer ?
#
loop_
_entity_poly.entity_id
_entity_poly.type
_entity_poly.pdbx_seq_one_letter_code
_entity_poly.pdbx_strand_id
1 'polypeptide(L)'
;MKEQLLTYCKQLRLSAMFADNAMDATGETNQEYMLEVLKAEVTYRSIKRRNLNLKKAGFDSIKTFQCYDFEDITIPPDLTIDLLKQAEFLSRQENLILYGRNGAGKSHMATAIGVEACMQGKKVMFYKTAALVNELVAAKAEGSLLKLLKKLSKLELLICDEWGYIPFDAEGSQLLFQVIADCYEKRSLIITTNIEFSKWNGIFYDNQLTTALIDRLVHHSHLIIFGRDSWRFKHSLMNHSDK
;
A
#
# COMPACT_ATOMS: atom_id res chain seq x y z
N MET A 1 -3.09 2.62 44.32
CA MET A 1 -4.07 2.21 43.30
C MET A 1 -3.49 2.31 41.88
N LYS A 2 -3.01 3.49 41.40
CA LYS A 2 -2.43 3.63 40.02
C LYS A 2 -1.26 2.68 39.76
N GLU A 3 -0.34 2.47 40.69
CA GLU A 3 0.79 1.53 40.53
C GLU A 3 0.35 0.08 40.40
N GLN A 4 -0.67 -0.32 41.15
CA GLN A 4 -1.26 -1.67 41.00
C GLN A 4 -1.93 -1.84 39.66
N LEU A 5 -2.69 -0.83 39.16
CA LEU A 5 -3.25 -0.83 37.81
C LEU A 5 -2.18 -0.99 36.74
N LEU A 6 -1.09 -0.22 36.83
CA LEU A 6 0.04 -0.33 35.88
C LEU A 6 0.67 -1.74 35.89
N THR A 7 0.75 -2.37 37.05
CA THR A 7 1.28 -3.73 37.17
C THR A 7 0.38 -4.73 36.44
N TYR A 8 -0.95 -4.66 36.65
CA TYR A 8 -1.90 -5.52 35.96
C TYR A 8 -2.01 -5.21 34.46
N CYS A 9 -1.91 -3.93 34.07
CA CYS A 9 -1.84 -3.54 32.67
C CYS A 9 -0.68 -4.22 31.95
N LYS A 10 0.52 -4.28 32.55
CA LYS A 10 1.67 -4.99 31.98
C LYS A 10 1.41 -6.50 31.83
N GLN A 11 0.83 -7.15 32.86
CA GLN A 11 0.51 -8.57 32.83
C GLN A 11 -0.53 -8.90 31.74
N LEU A 12 -1.56 -8.07 31.61
CA LEU A 12 -2.63 -8.21 30.62
C LEU A 12 -2.27 -7.63 29.23
N ARG A 13 -1.06 -7.13 29.06
CA ARG A 13 -0.60 -6.45 27.83
C ARG A 13 -1.50 -5.28 27.41
N LEU A 14 -2.07 -4.57 28.38
CA LEU A 14 -2.76 -3.31 28.16
C LEU A 14 -1.75 -2.15 28.02
N SER A 15 -2.17 -1.04 27.42
CA SER A 15 -1.31 0.12 27.31
C SER A 15 -1.12 0.82 28.66
N ALA A 16 -0.05 1.61 28.80
CA ALA A 16 0.12 2.46 29.98
C ALA A 16 -1.01 3.50 30.10
N MET A 17 -1.54 3.96 28.94
CA MET A 17 -2.69 4.87 28.87
C MET A 17 -3.98 4.28 29.47
N PHE A 18 -4.11 2.94 29.52
CA PHE A 18 -5.25 2.31 30.15
C PHE A 18 -5.40 2.71 31.62
N ALA A 19 -4.30 2.74 32.36
CA ALA A 19 -4.33 3.15 33.77
C ALA A 19 -4.70 4.63 33.96
N ASP A 20 -4.24 5.51 33.06
CA ASP A 20 -4.61 6.92 33.08
C ASP A 20 -6.09 7.09 32.70
N ASN A 21 -6.54 6.48 31.60
CA ASN A 21 -7.94 6.50 31.20
C ASN A 21 -8.89 5.93 32.28
N ALA A 22 -8.46 4.90 33.02
CA ALA A 22 -9.23 4.34 34.12
C ALA A 22 -9.34 5.29 35.35
N MET A 23 -8.44 6.27 35.48
CA MET A 23 -8.53 7.27 36.53
C MET A 23 -9.43 8.46 36.12
N ASP A 24 -9.53 8.72 34.80
CA ASP A 24 -10.23 9.90 34.28
C ASP A 24 -11.65 9.55 33.76
N ALA A 25 -11.92 8.26 33.51
CA ALA A 25 -13.21 7.81 33.01
C ALA A 25 -14.35 8.03 34.00
N THR A 26 -15.51 8.35 33.49
CA THR A 26 -16.72 8.58 34.28
C THR A 26 -17.86 7.71 33.71
N GLY A 27 -18.80 7.30 34.55
CA GLY A 27 -19.98 6.56 34.16
C GLY A 27 -21.02 6.55 35.29
N GLU A 28 -22.29 6.59 34.94
CA GLU A 28 -23.36 6.53 35.95
C GLU A 28 -23.47 5.14 36.59
N THR A 29 -23.04 4.10 35.84
CA THR A 29 -22.95 2.72 36.28
C THR A 29 -21.55 2.16 36.14
N ASN A 30 -21.22 1.12 36.89
CA ASN A 30 -19.95 0.40 36.75
C ASN A 30 -19.75 -0.18 35.32
N GLN A 31 -20.83 -0.51 34.63
CA GLN A 31 -20.79 -1.03 33.28
C GLN A 31 -20.42 0.06 32.27
N GLU A 32 -21.00 1.25 32.40
CA GLU A 32 -20.67 2.41 31.55
C GLU A 32 -19.23 2.84 31.73
N TYR A 33 -18.79 2.95 33.00
CA TYR A 33 -17.40 3.23 33.32
C TYR A 33 -16.43 2.24 32.64
N MET A 34 -16.69 0.93 32.80
CA MET A 34 -15.86 -0.11 32.19
C MET A 34 -15.86 -0.01 30.66
N LEU A 35 -17.01 0.25 30.06
CA LEU A 35 -17.15 0.39 28.63
C LEU A 35 -16.34 1.60 28.10
N GLU A 36 -16.36 2.72 28.80
CA GLU A 36 -15.58 3.91 28.44
C GLU A 36 -14.08 3.64 28.48
N VAL A 37 -13.58 3.03 29.55
CA VAL A 37 -12.15 2.66 29.66
C VAL A 37 -11.71 1.70 28.57
N LEU A 38 -12.53 0.68 28.25
CA LEU A 38 -12.22 -0.27 27.18
C LEU A 38 -12.25 0.38 25.79
N LYS A 39 -13.22 1.26 25.51
CA LYS A 39 -13.28 2.04 24.25
C LYS A 39 -12.03 2.90 24.06
N ALA A 40 -11.57 3.56 25.11
CA ALA A 40 -10.35 4.36 25.07
C ALA A 40 -9.12 3.52 24.73
N GLU A 41 -8.99 2.32 25.32
CA GLU A 41 -7.88 1.39 25.02
C GLU A 41 -7.93 0.88 23.57
N VAL A 42 -9.10 0.48 23.08
CA VAL A 42 -9.29 0.04 21.70
C VAL A 42 -8.91 1.16 20.72
N THR A 43 -9.36 2.38 21.01
CA THR A 43 -9.03 3.56 20.19
C THR A 43 -7.54 3.83 20.18
N TYR A 44 -6.89 3.84 21.34
CA TYR A 44 -5.46 4.04 21.48
C TYR A 44 -4.66 3.00 20.67
N ARG A 45 -5.02 1.71 20.82
CA ARG A 45 -4.37 0.62 20.06
C ARG A 45 -4.58 0.76 18.55
N SER A 46 -5.76 1.18 18.13
CA SER A 46 -6.08 1.40 16.73
C SER A 46 -5.19 2.51 16.15
N ILE A 47 -5.09 3.67 16.83
CA ILE A 47 -4.23 4.79 16.42
C ILE A 47 -2.77 4.35 16.36
N LYS A 48 -2.28 3.67 17.39
CA LYS A 48 -0.90 3.16 17.44
C LYS A 48 -0.60 2.19 16.29
N ARG A 49 -1.54 1.29 15.99
CA ARG A 49 -1.42 0.34 14.87
C ARG A 49 -1.38 1.06 13.53
N ARG A 50 -2.27 2.04 13.30
CA ARG A 50 -2.31 2.87 12.08
C ARG A 50 -0.97 3.60 11.87
N ASN A 51 -0.47 4.28 12.88
CA ASN A 51 0.79 5.00 12.82
C ASN A 51 1.98 4.05 12.54
N LEU A 52 1.98 2.86 13.16
CA LEU A 52 3.00 1.85 12.92
C LEU A 52 2.94 1.29 11.48
N ASN A 53 1.74 1.02 10.96
CA ASN A 53 1.56 0.56 9.59
C ASN A 53 2.03 1.62 8.60
N LEU A 54 1.64 2.88 8.80
CA LEU A 54 2.06 4.01 7.97
C LEU A 54 3.59 4.17 7.96
N LYS A 55 4.23 4.09 9.12
CA LYS A 55 5.70 4.16 9.25
C LYS A 55 6.40 2.99 8.54
N LYS A 56 5.81 1.79 8.59
CA LYS A 56 6.38 0.58 7.98
C LYS A 56 6.11 0.43 6.50
N ALA A 57 5.16 1.17 5.96
CA ALA A 57 4.76 1.06 4.56
C ALA A 57 5.85 1.47 3.58
N GLY A 58 6.81 2.32 3.97
CA GLY A 58 7.95 2.69 3.14
C GLY A 58 7.63 3.73 2.07
N PHE A 59 6.62 4.59 2.27
CA PHE A 59 6.32 5.69 1.36
C PHE A 59 7.46 6.73 1.35
N ASP A 60 7.88 7.18 0.18
CA ASP A 60 8.85 8.27 0.03
C ASP A 60 8.34 9.59 0.65
N SER A 61 7.03 9.83 0.52
CA SER A 61 6.32 10.96 1.14
C SER A 61 4.85 10.59 1.33
N ILE A 62 4.23 11.17 2.36
CA ILE A 62 2.80 10.99 2.57
C ILE A 62 2.03 11.81 1.54
N LYS A 63 1.17 11.14 0.77
CA LYS A 63 0.25 11.72 -0.20
C LYS A 63 -1.17 11.36 0.20
N THR A 64 -2.09 12.29 0.00
CA THR A 64 -3.52 12.10 0.26
C THR A 64 -4.34 12.52 -0.96
N PHE A 65 -5.63 12.25 -0.94
CA PHE A 65 -6.55 12.71 -1.97
C PHE A 65 -7.02 14.17 -1.78
N GLN A 66 -6.58 14.86 -0.72
CA GLN A 66 -7.08 16.19 -0.36
C GLN A 66 -6.85 17.22 -1.46
N CYS A 67 -5.91 17.21 -2.25
CA CYS A 67 -5.69 18.12 -3.38
C CYS A 67 -5.41 17.33 -4.67
N TYR A 68 -5.95 16.12 -4.74
CA TYR A 68 -5.75 15.26 -5.88
C TYR A 68 -6.80 15.56 -6.95
N ASP A 69 -6.33 15.90 -8.13
CA ASP A 69 -7.17 16.14 -9.29
C ASP A 69 -7.42 14.84 -10.05
N PHE A 70 -8.68 14.53 -10.31
CA PHE A 70 -9.14 13.34 -11.04
C PHE A 70 -9.46 13.63 -12.52
N GLU A 71 -9.21 14.86 -13.00
CA GLU A 71 -9.39 15.22 -14.39
C GLU A 71 -8.49 14.36 -15.31
N ASP A 72 -9.01 14.02 -16.49
CA ASP A 72 -8.33 13.17 -17.49
C ASP A 72 -7.90 11.77 -16.99
N ILE A 73 -8.58 11.24 -15.97
CA ILE A 73 -8.38 9.87 -15.50
C ILE A 73 -9.58 9.02 -15.91
N THR A 74 -9.34 8.00 -16.72
CA THR A 74 -10.35 7.02 -17.09
C THR A 74 -10.36 5.89 -16.06
N ILE A 75 -11.50 5.73 -15.39
CA ILE A 75 -11.73 4.70 -14.38
C ILE A 75 -12.77 3.71 -14.96
N PRO A 76 -12.60 2.38 -14.81
CA PRO A 76 -13.59 1.40 -15.24
C PRO A 76 -14.97 1.63 -14.62
N PRO A 77 -16.09 1.28 -15.31
CA PRO A 77 -17.45 1.57 -14.84
C PRO A 77 -17.82 0.92 -13.49
N ASP A 78 -17.21 -0.20 -13.17
CA ASP A 78 -17.40 -0.97 -11.92
C ASP A 78 -16.59 -0.42 -10.74
N LEU A 79 -15.74 0.60 -10.96
CA LEU A 79 -14.90 1.23 -9.96
C LEU A 79 -15.18 2.73 -9.90
N THR A 80 -15.67 3.23 -8.76
CA THR A 80 -15.91 4.66 -8.57
C THR A 80 -14.70 5.33 -7.86
N ILE A 81 -14.63 6.67 -7.97
CA ILE A 81 -13.61 7.47 -7.25
C ILE A 81 -13.72 7.25 -5.74
N ASP A 82 -14.94 7.13 -5.21
CA ASP A 82 -15.14 6.94 -3.77
C ASP A 82 -14.69 5.55 -3.31
N LEU A 83 -14.94 4.50 -4.09
CA LEU A 83 -14.41 3.15 -3.85
C LEU A 83 -12.87 3.12 -3.86
N LEU A 84 -12.25 3.89 -4.76
CA LEU A 84 -10.79 4.07 -4.79
C LEU A 84 -10.28 4.80 -3.55
N LYS A 85 -10.92 5.92 -3.18
CA LYS A 85 -10.56 6.71 -2.00
C LYS A 85 -10.70 5.91 -0.70
N GLN A 86 -11.68 5.02 -0.63
CA GLN A 86 -11.94 4.16 0.52
C GLN A 86 -11.15 2.84 0.46
N ALA A 87 -10.38 2.61 -0.60
CA ALA A 87 -9.62 1.38 -0.82
C ALA A 87 -10.48 0.10 -0.69
N GLU A 88 -11.74 0.13 -1.12
CA GLU A 88 -12.67 -1.00 -0.96
C GLU A 88 -12.31 -2.22 -1.79
N PHE A 89 -11.63 -2.04 -2.92
CA PHE A 89 -11.13 -3.14 -3.75
C PHE A 89 -10.24 -4.13 -2.96
N LEU A 90 -9.64 -3.69 -1.84
CA LEU A 90 -8.86 -4.57 -0.95
C LEU A 90 -9.70 -5.67 -0.32
N SER A 91 -10.98 -5.41 -0.04
CA SER A 91 -11.88 -6.40 0.55
C SER A 91 -12.22 -7.52 -0.43
N ARG A 92 -12.14 -7.24 -1.73
CA ARG A 92 -12.37 -8.17 -2.84
C ARG A 92 -11.08 -8.77 -3.40
N GLN A 93 -9.91 -8.42 -2.84
CA GLN A 93 -8.59 -8.85 -3.29
C GLN A 93 -8.30 -8.51 -4.75
N GLU A 94 -8.92 -7.45 -5.24
CA GLU A 94 -8.70 -6.93 -6.59
C GLU A 94 -7.43 -6.08 -6.67
N ASN A 95 -6.88 -5.98 -7.87
CA ASN A 95 -5.67 -5.23 -8.15
C ASN A 95 -5.98 -3.95 -8.91
N LEU A 96 -5.06 -2.98 -8.85
CA LEU A 96 -5.12 -1.77 -9.66
C LEU A 96 -3.87 -1.67 -10.53
N ILE A 97 -4.05 -1.42 -11.81
CA ILE A 97 -2.98 -1.09 -12.73
C ILE A 97 -3.16 0.36 -13.16
N LEU A 98 -2.25 1.22 -12.72
CA LEU A 98 -2.25 2.65 -12.99
C LEU A 98 -1.32 2.90 -14.19
N TYR A 99 -1.91 3.14 -15.36
CA TYR A 99 -1.17 3.31 -16.61
C TYR A 99 -1.21 4.75 -17.10
N GLY A 100 -0.10 5.27 -17.61
CA GLY A 100 -0.03 6.59 -18.25
C GLY A 100 1.36 7.20 -18.21
N ARG A 101 1.49 8.41 -18.80
CA ARG A 101 2.76 9.12 -18.94
C ARG A 101 3.43 9.45 -17.60
N ASN A 102 4.74 9.72 -17.66
CA ASN A 102 5.49 10.19 -16.50
C ASN A 102 4.95 11.54 -16.02
N GLY A 103 4.82 11.68 -14.69
CA GLY A 103 4.29 12.91 -14.10
C GLY A 103 2.76 13.04 -14.10
N ALA A 104 2.01 12.06 -14.64
CA ALA A 104 0.55 12.09 -14.71
C ALA A 104 -0.16 11.84 -13.35
N GLY A 105 0.55 11.58 -12.25
CA GLY A 105 -0.03 11.43 -10.91
C GLY A 105 -0.26 9.99 -10.45
N LYS A 106 0.19 8.97 -11.18
CA LYS A 106 0.05 7.55 -10.83
C LYS A 106 0.58 7.20 -9.44
N SER A 107 1.86 7.52 -9.18
CA SER A 107 2.50 7.26 -7.89
C SER A 107 1.85 8.04 -6.74
N HIS A 108 1.29 9.23 -7.02
CA HIS A 108 0.51 9.97 -6.05
C HIS A 108 -0.76 9.21 -5.68
N MET A 109 -1.55 8.77 -6.66
CA MET A 109 -2.77 7.99 -6.43
C MET A 109 -2.44 6.70 -5.68
N ALA A 110 -1.43 5.93 -6.12
CA ALA A 110 -1.00 4.71 -5.45
C ALA A 110 -0.63 4.94 -3.98
N THR A 111 0.12 6.02 -3.70
CA THR A 111 0.49 6.40 -2.34
C THR A 111 -0.73 6.81 -1.52
N ALA A 112 -1.64 7.63 -2.08
CA ALA A 112 -2.84 8.09 -1.38
C ALA A 112 -3.76 6.93 -0.98
N ILE A 113 -3.97 5.96 -1.88
CA ILE A 113 -4.70 4.71 -1.58
C ILE A 113 -3.98 3.92 -0.47
N GLY A 114 -2.66 3.77 -0.57
CA GLY A 114 -1.88 3.06 0.43
C GLY A 114 -1.92 3.71 1.83
N VAL A 115 -1.90 5.05 1.88
CA VAL A 115 -2.06 5.82 3.12
C VAL A 115 -3.44 5.57 3.72
N GLU A 116 -4.50 5.64 2.91
CA GLU A 116 -5.86 5.37 3.37
C GLU A 116 -6.00 3.93 3.90
N ALA A 117 -5.46 2.95 3.20
CA ALA A 117 -5.42 1.56 3.67
C ALA A 117 -4.70 1.43 5.02
N CYS A 118 -3.58 2.13 5.22
CA CYS A 118 -2.89 2.18 6.53
C CYS A 118 -3.78 2.80 7.62
N MET A 119 -4.54 3.87 7.29
CA MET A 119 -5.46 4.52 8.21
C MET A 119 -6.64 3.62 8.61
N GLN A 120 -7.02 2.67 7.73
CA GLN A 120 -7.96 1.59 8.04
C GLN A 120 -7.32 0.42 8.81
N GLY A 121 -6.03 0.51 9.16
CA GLY A 121 -5.30 -0.51 9.92
C GLY A 121 -4.74 -1.64 9.08
N LYS A 122 -4.81 -1.55 7.73
CA LYS A 122 -4.26 -2.52 6.80
C LYS A 122 -2.73 -2.49 6.79
N LYS A 123 -2.11 -3.63 6.49
CA LYS A 123 -0.67 -3.75 6.31
C LYS A 123 -0.33 -3.50 4.86
N VAL A 124 0.37 -2.41 4.61
CA VAL A 124 0.79 -1.97 3.27
C VAL A 124 2.30 -1.93 3.19
N MET A 125 2.86 -2.27 2.03
CA MET A 125 4.23 -1.92 1.67
C MET A 125 4.27 -1.28 0.29
N PHE A 126 5.04 -0.22 0.20
CA PHE A 126 5.33 0.51 -1.03
C PHE A 126 6.76 0.23 -1.43
N TYR A 127 6.96 -0.20 -2.67
CA TYR A 127 8.26 -0.39 -3.28
C TYR A 127 8.33 0.27 -4.65
N LYS A 128 9.46 0.86 -4.96
CA LYS A 128 9.88 0.95 -6.35
C LYS A 128 10.21 -0.46 -6.82
N THR A 129 9.67 -0.87 -7.96
CA THR A 129 9.74 -2.29 -8.38
C THR A 129 11.19 -2.79 -8.47
N ALA A 130 12.10 -1.97 -9.00
CA ALA A 130 13.52 -2.33 -9.06
C ALA A 130 14.15 -2.55 -7.67
N ALA A 131 13.76 -1.76 -6.66
CA ALA A 131 14.24 -1.93 -5.30
C ALA A 131 13.72 -3.22 -4.67
N LEU A 132 12.47 -3.60 -4.93
CA LEU A 132 11.92 -4.89 -4.50
C LEU A 132 12.71 -6.06 -5.10
N VAL A 133 12.98 -6.01 -6.41
CA VAL A 133 13.74 -7.06 -7.09
C VAL A 133 15.15 -7.17 -6.51
N ASN A 134 15.83 -6.05 -6.30
CA ASN A 134 17.16 -6.05 -5.70
C ASN A 134 17.15 -6.63 -4.27
N GLU A 135 16.14 -6.30 -3.45
CA GLU A 135 15.97 -6.87 -2.09
C GLU A 135 15.73 -8.39 -2.15
N LEU A 136 14.94 -8.87 -3.13
CA LEU A 136 14.69 -10.31 -3.32
C LEU A 136 15.96 -11.06 -3.73
N VAL A 137 16.74 -10.54 -4.68
CA VAL A 137 18.00 -11.14 -5.13
C VAL A 137 19.01 -11.16 -4.00
N ALA A 138 19.20 -10.05 -3.28
CA ALA A 138 20.08 -9.99 -2.12
C ALA A 138 19.65 -10.97 -1.03
N ALA A 139 18.37 -11.02 -0.70
CA ALA A 139 17.82 -11.95 0.30
C ALA A 139 18.03 -13.42 -0.10
N LYS A 140 18.00 -13.75 -1.39
CA LYS A 140 18.31 -15.10 -1.89
C LYS A 140 19.79 -15.42 -1.69
N ALA A 141 20.68 -14.52 -2.06
CA ALA A 141 22.12 -14.68 -1.88
C ALA A 141 22.52 -14.85 -0.40
N GLU A 142 21.84 -14.14 0.50
CA GLU A 142 22.05 -14.21 1.96
C GLU A 142 21.33 -15.40 2.65
N GLY A 143 20.52 -16.19 1.91
CA GLY A 143 19.72 -17.28 2.51
C GLY A 143 18.53 -16.81 3.34
N SER A 144 18.14 -15.53 3.23
CA SER A 144 17.04 -14.91 3.99
C SER A 144 15.72 -14.76 3.20
N LEU A 145 15.67 -15.26 1.97
CA LEU A 145 14.54 -15.11 1.05
C LEU A 145 13.21 -15.56 1.67
N LEU A 146 13.17 -16.72 2.33
CA LEU A 146 11.95 -17.23 2.96
C LEU A 146 11.39 -16.27 4.03
N LYS A 147 12.29 -15.58 4.75
CA LYS A 147 11.89 -14.57 5.75
C LYS A 147 11.25 -13.35 5.06
N LEU A 148 11.83 -12.90 3.95
CA LEU A 148 11.29 -11.79 3.16
C LEU A 148 9.93 -12.18 2.55
N LEU A 149 9.80 -13.32 1.89
CA LEU A 149 8.54 -13.82 1.34
C LEU A 149 7.47 -13.95 2.44
N LYS A 150 7.82 -14.46 3.62
CA LYS A 150 6.92 -14.51 4.77
C LYS A 150 6.52 -13.12 5.31
N LYS A 151 7.37 -12.10 5.16
CA LYS A 151 7.03 -10.70 5.47
C LYS A 151 6.03 -10.18 4.46
N LEU A 152 6.29 -10.38 3.16
CA LEU A 152 5.40 -9.95 2.06
C LEU A 152 4.06 -10.69 2.11
N SER A 153 4.03 -11.97 2.48
CA SER A 153 2.79 -12.76 2.57
C SER A 153 1.80 -12.29 3.63
N LYS A 154 2.20 -11.42 4.55
CA LYS A 154 1.36 -10.86 5.60
C LYS A 154 0.74 -9.52 5.24
N LEU A 155 1.05 -8.99 4.06
CA LEU A 155 0.50 -7.74 3.56
C LEU A 155 -0.94 -7.94 3.09
N GLU A 156 -1.74 -6.89 3.17
CA GLU A 156 -3.04 -6.79 2.54
C GLU A 156 -2.96 -6.00 1.23
N LEU A 157 -1.93 -5.13 1.11
CA LEU A 157 -1.64 -4.38 -0.11
C LEU A 157 -0.12 -4.29 -0.34
N LEU A 158 0.31 -4.67 -1.54
CA LEU A 158 1.65 -4.41 -2.04
C LEU A 158 1.57 -3.40 -3.20
N ILE A 159 2.33 -2.31 -3.11
CA ILE A 159 2.42 -1.28 -4.15
C ILE A 159 3.77 -1.43 -4.84
N CYS A 160 3.75 -1.67 -6.15
CA CYS A 160 4.91 -1.78 -7.02
C CYS A 160 4.93 -0.57 -7.95
N ASP A 161 5.63 0.48 -7.56
CA ASP A 161 5.76 1.71 -8.33
C ASP A 161 6.87 1.59 -9.38
N GLU A 162 6.76 2.34 -10.48
CA GLU A 162 7.73 2.37 -11.58
C GLU A 162 7.98 0.99 -12.22
N TRP A 163 6.89 0.22 -12.46
CA TRP A 163 6.98 -1.09 -13.08
C TRP A 163 7.51 -1.03 -14.50
N GLY A 164 8.59 -1.76 -14.77
CA GLY A 164 9.18 -1.89 -16.10
C GLY A 164 10.14 -0.77 -16.50
N TYR A 165 10.49 0.15 -15.61
CA TYR A 165 11.47 1.20 -15.89
C TYR A 165 12.87 0.64 -16.18
N ILE A 166 13.23 -0.48 -15.57
CA ILE A 166 14.49 -1.16 -15.76
C ILE A 166 14.17 -2.63 -16.06
N PRO A 167 14.71 -3.20 -17.16
CA PRO A 167 14.60 -4.63 -17.43
C PRO A 167 15.24 -5.43 -16.31
N PHE A 168 14.64 -6.57 -16.00
CA PHE A 168 15.15 -7.50 -14.98
C PHE A 168 15.95 -8.62 -15.65
N ASP A 169 16.95 -9.14 -14.96
CA ASP A 169 17.61 -10.38 -15.34
C ASP A 169 16.70 -11.61 -15.08
N ALA A 170 17.18 -12.77 -15.44
CA ALA A 170 16.41 -14.02 -15.29
C ALA A 170 16.06 -14.30 -13.83
N GLU A 171 16.98 -14.06 -12.91
CA GLU A 171 16.79 -14.32 -11.48
C GLU A 171 15.79 -13.34 -10.87
N GLY A 172 15.96 -12.06 -11.11
CA GLY A 172 15.06 -11.02 -10.64
C GLY A 172 13.63 -11.20 -11.17
N SER A 173 13.50 -11.56 -12.45
CA SER A 173 12.21 -11.88 -13.08
C SER A 173 11.51 -13.05 -12.40
N GLN A 174 12.21 -14.14 -12.12
CA GLN A 174 11.65 -15.31 -11.44
C GLN A 174 11.21 -15.00 -10.02
N LEU A 175 12.03 -14.26 -9.27
CA LEU A 175 11.71 -13.88 -7.88
C LEU A 175 10.51 -12.93 -7.82
N LEU A 176 10.44 -11.95 -8.72
CA LEU A 176 9.31 -11.05 -8.80
C LEU A 176 8.03 -11.80 -9.19
N PHE A 177 8.11 -12.71 -10.18
CA PHE A 177 7.00 -13.59 -10.54
C PHE A 177 6.49 -14.38 -9.35
N GLN A 178 7.39 -14.97 -8.55
CA GLN A 178 7.00 -15.72 -7.35
C GLN A 178 6.20 -14.85 -6.36
N VAL A 179 6.63 -13.60 -6.14
CA VAL A 179 5.90 -12.66 -5.25
C VAL A 179 4.52 -12.34 -5.80
N ILE A 180 4.40 -12.05 -7.12
CA ILE A 180 3.12 -11.72 -7.76
C ILE A 180 2.18 -12.93 -7.78
N ALA A 181 2.70 -14.11 -8.11
CA ALA A 181 1.93 -15.35 -8.09
C ALA A 181 1.39 -15.68 -6.69
N ASP A 182 2.17 -15.38 -5.64
CA ASP A 182 1.72 -15.56 -4.26
C ASP A 182 0.70 -14.50 -3.81
N CYS A 183 0.62 -13.36 -4.49
CA CYS A 183 -0.42 -12.35 -4.26
C CYS A 183 -1.77 -12.74 -4.87
N TYR A 184 -1.78 -13.50 -5.95
CA TYR A 184 -2.99 -13.84 -6.70
C TYR A 184 -4.11 -14.39 -5.80
N GLU A 185 -5.29 -13.78 -5.86
CA GLU A 185 -6.50 -14.10 -5.06
C GLU A 185 -6.31 -14.10 -3.52
N LYS A 186 -5.18 -13.62 -3.02
CA LYS A 186 -4.89 -13.59 -1.58
C LYS A 186 -4.72 -12.18 -1.04
N ARG A 187 -4.28 -11.25 -1.86
CA ARG A 187 -4.01 -9.87 -1.48
C ARG A 187 -3.97 -8.97 -2.71
N SER A 188 -4.19 -7.70 -2.49
CA SER A 188 -4.23 -6.72 -3.57
C SER A 188 -2.84 -6.20 -3.94
N LEU A 189 -2.70 -5.89 -5.22
CA LEU A 189 -1.55 -5.21 -5.80
C LEU A 189 -1.97 -3.86 -6.39
N ILE A 190 -1.10 -2.87 -6.28
CA ILE A 190 -1.15 -1.67 -7.11
C ILE A 190 0.14 -1.62 -7.91
N ILE A 191 0.02 -1.55 -9.21
CA ILE A 191 1.15 -1.41 -10.13
C ILE A 191 1.04 -0.08 -10.83
N THR A 192 2.09 0.73 -10.84
CA THR A 192 2.17 1.93 -11.68
C THR A 192 3.14 1.70 -12.83
N THR A 193 2.73 2.02 -14.04
CA THR A 193 3.55 1.82 -15.23
C THR A 193 3.27 2.90 -16.29
N ASN A 194 4.26 3.18 -17.12
CA ASN A 194 4.12 3.95 -18.36
C ASN A 194 4.30 3.06 -19.60
N ILE A 195 4.44 1.74 -19.41
CA ILE A 195 4.72 0.78 -20.45
C ILE A 195 3.45 -0.02 -20.75
N GLU A 196 3.08 -0.09 -22.03
CA GLU A 196 1.96 -0.91 -22.50
C GLU A 196 2.20 -2.39 -22.25
N PHE A 197 1.14 -3.15 -21.97
CA PHE A 197 1.22 -4.60 -21.73
C PHE A 197 1.94 -5.36 -22.83
N SER A 198 1.74 -4.95 -24.10
CA SER A 198 2.41 -5.53 -25.28
C SER A 198 3.94 -5.46 -25.22
N LYS A 199 4.48 -4.51 -24.45
CA LYS A 199 5.92 -4.29 -24.28
C LYS A 199 6.49 -4.93 -23.01
N TRP A 200 5.66 -5.58 -22.19
CA TRP A 200 6.12 -6.21 -20.94
C TRP A 200 7.05 -7.39 -21.17
N ASN A 201 6.97 -8.04 -22.35
CA ASN A 201 7.95 -9.07 -22.75
C ASN A 201 9.40 -8.54 -22.78
N GLY A 202 9.60 -7.25 -22.98
CA GLY A 202 10.92 -6.61 -22.89
C GLY A 202 11.39 -6.27 -21.48
N ILE A 203 10.50 -6.39 -20.46
CA ILE A 203 10.83 -6.13 -19.07
C ILE A 203 11.33 -7.38 -18.37
N PHE A 204 10.69 -8.50 -18.67
CA PHE A 204 11.01 -9.81 -18.12
C PHE A 204 11.88 -10.61 -19.10
N TYR A 205 12.78 -11.38 -18.56
CA TYR A 205 13.72 -12.17 -19.35
C TYR A 205 13.05 -13.30 -20.17
N ASP A 206 11.89 -13.79 -19.68
CA ASP A 206 11.21 -14.97 -20.23
C ASP A 206 9.78 -14.65 -20.68
N ASN A 207 9.46 -14.93 -21.96
CA ASN A 207 8.15 -14.66 -22.54
C ASN A 207 7.02 -15.50 -21.94
N GLN A 208 7.29 -16.77 -21.59
CA GLN A 208 6.27 -17.64 -20.99
C GLN A 208 5.92 -17.17 -19.59
N LEU A 209 6.96 -16.81 -18.82
CA LEU A 209 6.81 -16.24 -17.49
C LEU A 209 6.04 -14.92 -17.53
N THR A 210 6.34 -14.07 -18.51
CA THR A 210 5.64 -12.80 -18.71
C THR A 210 4.17 -13.01 -19.05
N THR A 211 3.86 -13.92 -19.97
CA THR A 211 2.47 -14.23 -20.34
C THR A 211 1.68 -14.76 -19.16
N ALA A 212 2.24 -15.69 -18.38
CA ALA A 212 1.59 -16.22 -17.19
C ALA A 212 1.41 -15.18 -16.07
N LEU A 213 2.30 -14.19 -15.98
CA LEU A 213 2.18 -13.07 -15.03
C LEU A 213 1.08 -12.11 -15.46
N ILE A 214 1.06 -11.72 -16.75
CA ILE A 214 0.02 -10.83 -17.30
C ILE A 214 -1.36 -11.45 -17.12
N ASP A 215 -1.53 -12.72 -17.45
CA ASP A 215 -2.78 -13.44 -17.31
C ASP A 215 -3.33 -13.36 -15.88
N ARG A 216 -2.50 -13.67 -14.88
CA ARG A 216 -2.89 -13.56 -13.46
C ARG A 216 -3.18 -12.13 -13.01
N LEU A 217 -2.40 -11.17 -13.48
CA LEU A 217 -2.60 -9.76 -13.11
C LEU A 217 -3.89 -9.23 -13.72
N VAL A 218 -4.12 -9.46 -15.02
CA VAL A 218 -5.29 -8.90 -15.74
C VAL A 218 -6.59 -9.49 -15.22
N HIS A 219 -6.61 -10.78 -14.86
CA HIS A 219 -7.81 -11.48 -14.42
C HIS A 219 -8.54 -10.80 -13.24
N HIS A 220 -7.80 -10.20 -12.30
CA HIS A 220 -8.36 -9.55 -11.12
C HIS A 220 -7.94 -8.08 -11.00
N SER A 221 -7.73 -7.38 -12.13
CA SER A 221 -7.24 -6.00 -12.11
C SER A 221 -8.19 -5.03 -12.77
N HIS A 222 -8.35 -3.87 -12.15
CA HIS A 222 -8.92 -2.68 -12.77
C HIS A 222 -7.80 -1.85 -13.40
N LEU A 223 -7.96 -1.53 -14.69
CA LEU A 223 -7.04 -0.64 -15.40
C LEU A 223 -7.50 0.80 -15.30
N ILE A 224 -6.70 1.65 -14.67
CA ILE A 224 -6.94 3.08 -14.58
C ILE A 224 -5.95 3.79 -15.50
N ILE A 225 -6.48 4.59 -16.45
CA ILE A 225 -5.69 5.25 -17.49
C ILE A 225 -5.58 6.74 -17.18
N PHE A 226 -4.36 7.25 -17.14
CA PHE A 226 -4.03 8.65 -16.94
C PHE A 226 -3.75 9.29 -18.30
N GLY A 227 -4.72 10.01 -18.86
CA GLY A 227 -4.66 10.66 -20.18
C GLY A 227 -3.88 11.97 -20.17
N ARG A 228 -3.71 12.60 -19.00
CA ARG A 228 -3.12 13.93 -18.87
C ARG A 228 -1.60 13.96 -19.09
N ASP A 229 -1.14 15.15 -19.48
CA ASP A 229 0.28 15.48 -19.56
C ASP A 229 0.92 15.59 -18.17
N SER A 230 2.24 15.67 -18.14
CA SER A 230 3.00 15.76 -16.91
C SER A 230 2.63 17.00 -16.08
N TRP A 231 1.99 16.80 -14.94
CA TRP A 231 1.71 17.86 -13.97
C TRP A 231 3.02 18.55 -13.50
N ARG A 232 4.10 17.78 -13.35
CA ARG A 232 5.43 18.31 -12.99
C ARG A 232 5.97 19.26 -14.04
N PHE A 233 5.73 18.97 -15.32
CA PHE A 233 6.17 19.87 -16.41
C PHE A 233 5.32 21.15 -16.44
N LYS A 234 3.99 21.02 -16.34
CA LYS A 234 3.07 22.17 -16.29
C LYS A 234 3.40 23.16 -15.14
N HIS A 235 3.88 22.65 -14.00
CA HIS A 235 4.18 23.45 -12.79
C HIS A 235 5.70 23.59 -12.54
N SER A 236 6.52 23.38 -13.56
CA SER A 236 7.97 23.56 -13.43
C SER A 236 8.34 25.05 -13.45
N LEU A 237 9.40 25.39 -12.73
CA LEU A 237 9.97 26.75 -12.74
C LEU A 237 10.39 27.18 -14.16
N MET A 238 10.67 26.23 -15.06
CA MET A 238 11.03 26.48 -16.45
C MET A 238 9.87 27.04 -17.29
N ASN A 239 8.62 26.79 -16.90
CA ASN A 239 7.43 27.30 -17.59
C ASN A 239 6.97 28.70 -17.10
N HIS A 240 7.65 29.29 -16.12
CA HIS A 240 7.34 30.63 -15.61
C HIS A 240 8.22 31.74 -16.24
N SER A 241 8.92 31.42 -17.33
CA SER A 241 9.83 32.37 -17.98
C SER A 241 9.13 33.37 -18.92
N ASP A 242 7.78 33.25 -19.10
CA ASP A 242 6.99 34.16 -19.95
C ASP A 242 5.82 34.77 -19.16
N LYS A 243 6.13 35.65 -18.20
CA LYS A 243 5.22 36.69 -17.71
C LYS A 243 5.98 37.97 -17.36
#